data_5ea19bcf2a8ea221f96409f1921f1fb5
#
_entry.id   5ea19bcf2a8ea221f96409f1921f1fb5
#
_cell.length_a   1.000
_cell.length_b   1.000
_cell.length_c   1.000
_cell.angle_alpha   90.00
_cell.angle_beta   90.00
_cell.angle_gamma   90.00
#
_symmetry.space_group_name_H-M   'P 1'
#
loop_
_entity.id
_entity.type
_entity.pdbx_description
1 polymer ?
#
loop_
_entity_poly.entity_id
_entity_poly.type
_entity_poly.pdbx_seq_one_letter_code
_entity_poly.pdbx_strand_id
1 'polypeptide(L)'
;MPVTFDEAKCEITLSKDYQFFDYGMDLYAPQSTTDAQGRRIEAAWLRMPESPDGEWIGMFCIPRVTEVIGGHFYFRVHPDVDKLYARKIMSPAEASSDGYKISADLPEEGWINIGGYRIFRKDRTICTDRSRVYRNHTECRCSFSTPDLKDGFHIDVYVDANMIVVYVNQGEYVITNGVYDLKQTVEAGPGVDMVMYT
;
A
#
# COMPACT_ATOMS: atom_id res chain seq x y z
N MET A 1 11.64 13.64 0.70
CA MET A 1 12.97 14.11 0.30
C MET A 1 13.48 15.03 1.40
N PRO A 2 14.66 14.78 1.99
CA PRO A 2 15.28 15.69 2.94
C PRO A 2 15.59 17.03 2.28
N VAL A 3 15.42 18.10 3.03
CA VAL A 3 15.74 19.46 2.59
C VAL A 3 16.55 20.16 3.69
N THR A 4 17.46 21.04 3.29
CA THR A 4 18.09 22.01 4.19
C THR A 4 17.55 23.38 3.84
N PHE A 5 17.05 24.11 4.84
CA PHE A 5 16.55 25.46 4.67
C PHE A 5 17.52 26.47 5.31
N ASP A 6 18.04 27.40 4.51
CA ASP A 6 18.82 28.53 4.98
C ASP A 6 17.88 29.71 5.23
N GLU A 7 17.54 29.97 6.47
CA GLU A 7 16.59 31.02 6.87
C GLU A 7 17.12 32.43 6.52
N ALA A 8 18.44 32.64 6.57
CA ALA A 8 19.02 33.95 6.30
C ALA A 8 18.95 34.34 4.82
N LYS A 9 18.96 33.34 3.94
CA LYS A 9 18.90 33.55 2.49
C LYS A 9 17.54 33.20 1.89
N CYS A 10 16.61 32.57 2.68
CA CYS A 10 15.39 32.00 2.18
C CYS A 10 15.62 30.97 1.06
N GLU A 11 16.68 30.16 1.16
CA GLU A 11 17.07 29.20 0.15
C GLU A 11 16.82 27.77 0.64
N ILE A 12 16.33 26.91 -0.27
CA ILE A 12 16.13 25.48 -0.02
C ILE A 12 17.15 24.70 -0.85
N THR A 13 17.93 23.86 -0.18
CA THR A 13 18.77 22.85 -0.84
C THR A 13 18.09 21.50 -0.75
N LEU A 14 17.83 20.88 -1.92
CA LEU A 14 17.18 19.58 -2.03
C LEU A 14 18.25 18.48 -1.99
N SER A 15 17.97 17.40 -1.24
CA SER A 15 18.75 16.17 -1.35
C SER A 15 18.51 15.53 -2.72
N LYS A 16 19.52 14.81 -3.23
CA LYS A 16 19.35 13.94 -4.40
C LYS A 16 18.60 12.66 -4.06
N ASP A 17 18.59 12.26 -2.78
CA ASP A 17 17.90 11.09 -2.31
C ASP A 17 16.45 11.49 -2.03
N TYR A 18 15.53 10.86 -2.75
CA TYR A 18 14.11 11.06 -2.55
C TYR A 18 13.39 9.71 -2.39
N GLN A 19 12.31 9.76 -1.66
CA GLN A 19 11.40 8.63 -1.48
C GLN A 19 9.99 9.11 -1.81
N PHE A 20 9.25 8.32 -2.57
CA PHE A 20 7.84 8.61 -2.80
C PHE A 20 7.02 8.30 -1.55
N PHE A 21 5.96 9.07 -1.34
CA PHE A 21 4.94 8.81 -0.33
C PHE A 21 4.24 7.46 -0.60
N ASP A 22 4.10 7.10 -1.88
CA ASP A 22 3.47 5.86 -2.34
C ASP A 22 4.01 5.46 -3.71
N TYR A 23 4.25 4.18 -3.90
CA TYR A 23 4.78 3.64 -5.16
C TYR A 23 3.69 3.12 -6.09
N GLY A 24 2.40 3.16 -5.69
CA GLY A 24 1.24 2.81 -6.51
C GLY A 24 0.78 3.89 -7.48
N MET A 25 1.26 5.14 -7.31
CA MET A 25 1.03 6.30 -8.18
C MET A 25 -0.43 6.79 -8.26
N ASP A 26 -1.36 6.22 -7.52
CA ASP A 26 -2.77 6.62 -7.54
C ASP A 26 -3.09 7.70 -6.50
N LEU A 27 -2.27 7.82 -5.45
CA LEU A 27 -2.49 8.79 -4.39
C LEU A 27 -2.13 10.21 -4.84
N TYR A 28 -2.96 11.15 -4.44
CA TYR A 28 -2.80 12.57 -4.72
C TYR A 28 -3.08 13.42 -3.47
N ALA A 29 -2.43 14.58 -3.42
CA ALA A 29 -2.62 15.60 -2.39
C ALA A 29 -2.55 15.04 -0.94
N PRO A 30 -1.45 14.36 -0.54
CA PRO A 30 -1.31 13.91 0.84
C PRO A 30 -1.36 15.11 1.80
N GLN A 31 -2.10 14.92 2.89
CA GLN A 31 -2.19 15.88 3.98
C GLN A 31 -1.79 15.21 5.28
N SER A 32 -1.17 15.96 6.17
CA SER A 32 -0.75 15.42 7.45
C SER A 32 -1.20 16.26 8.63
N THR A 33 -1.46 15.60 9.74
CA THR A 33 -1.78 16.19 11.04
C THR A 33 -1.10 15.41 12.16
N THR A 34 -1.29 15.84 13.40
CA THR A 34 -0.80 15.12 14.58
C THR A 34 -2.01 14.62 15.37
N ASP A 35 -2.00 13.35 15.75
CA ASP A 35 -3.05 12.78 16.60
C ASP A 35 -2.87 13.16 18.10
N ALA A 36 -3.80 12.70 18.92
CA ALA A 36 -3.78 12.95 20.36
C ALA A 36 -2.58 12.29 21.09
N GLN A 37 -1.93 11.32 20.47
CA GLN A 37 -0.72 10.65 20.96
C GLN A 37 0.57 11.28 20.43
N GLY A 38 0.47 12.36 19.65
CA GLY A 38 1.62 13.06 19.08
C GLY A 38 2.21 12.39 17.83
N ARG A 39 1.55 11.37 17.27
CA ARG A 39 2.01 10.71 16.03
C ARG A 39 1.65 11.55 14.82
N ARG A 40 2.56 11.65 13.85
CA ARG A 40 2.27 12.27 12.55
C ARG A 40 1.41 11.31 11.74
N ILE A 41 0.17 11.72 11.46
CA ILE A 41 -0.78 10.96 10.64
C ILE A 41 -0.89 11.60 9.28
N GLU A 42 -0.95 10.76 8.25
CA GLU A 42 -1.12 11.17 6.87
C GLU A 42 -2.27 10.43 6.20
N ALA A 43 -3.01 11.17 5.38
CA ALA A 43 -4.02 10.63 4.48
C ALA A 43 -3.88 11.30 3.10
N ALA A 44 -4.30 10.60 2.06
CA ALA A 44 -4.25 11.09 0.69
C ALA A 44 -5.51 10.66 -0.07
N TRP A 45 -5.82 11.37 -1.14
CA TRP A 45 -6.90 11.01 -2.05
C TRP A 45 -6.41 9.96 -3.05
N LEU A 46 -7.02 8.78 -3.05
CA LEU A 46 -6.85 7.77 -4.09
C LEU A 46 -7.75 8.14 -5.26
N ARG A 47 -7.12 8.56 -6.34
CA ARG A 47 -7.81 8.93 -7.59
C ARG A 47 -8.17 7.67 -8.37
N MET A 48 -9.37 7.66 -8.90
CA MET A 48 -9.86 6.61 -9.77
C MET A 48 -10.30 7.21 -11.11
N PRO A 49 -10.09 6.55 -12.26
CA PRO A 49 -10.47 7.07 -13.56
C PRO A 49 -11.99 7.10 -13.76
N GLU A 50 -12.71 6.22 -13.08
CA GLU A 50 -14.18 6.16 -13.10
C GLU A 50 -14.72 5.75 -11.73
N SER A 51 -16.01 6.03 -11.49
CA SER A 51 -16.73 5.53 -10.32
C SER A 51 -17.04 4.04 -10.48
N PRO A 52 -16.87 3.21 -9.42
CA PRO A 52 -17.27 1.81 -9.45
C PRO A 52 -18.77 1.59 -9.68
N ASP A 53 -19.61 2.46 -9.14
CA ASP A 53 -21.07 2.36 -9.12
C ASP A 53 -21.79 3.57 -9.74
N GLY A 54 -21.06 4.60 -10.18
CA GLY A 54 -21.59 5.81 -10.77
C GLY A 54 -21.96 6.92 -9.78
N GLU A 55 -21.85 6.69 -8.47
CA GLU A 55 -22.25 7.64 -7.43
C GLU A 55 -21.09 8.49 -6.89
N TRP A 56 -19.89 7.94 -6.85
CA TRP A 56 -18.70 8.63 -6.32
C TRP A 56 -17.45 8.29 -7.12
N ILE A 57 -16.42 9.12 -7.01
CA ILE A 57 -15.13 8.89 -7.66
C ILE A 57 -13.99 9.23 -6.71
N GLY A 58 -13.12 8.23 -6.51
CA GLY A 58 -11.97 8.33 -5.59
C GLY A 58 -12.37 8.15 -4.12
N MET A 59 -11.41 7.84 -3.30
CA MET A 59 -11.58 7.58 -1.86
C MET A 59 -10.35 8.04 -1.08
N PHE A 60 -10.44 8.07 0.24
CA PHE A 60 -9.26 8.25 1.07
C PHE A 60 -8.47 6.94 1.18
N CYS A 61 -7.15 7.04 1.15
CA CYS A 61 -6.31 5.90 1.50
C CYS A 61 -6.44 5.57 3.01
N ILE A 62 -6.01 4.38 3.38
CA ILE A 62 -5.87 4.01 4.80
C ILE A 62 -4.94 5.02 5.48
N PRO A 63 -5.35 5.62 6.64
CA PRO A 63 -4.51 6.54 7.38
C PRO A 63 -3.18 5.88 7.80
N ARG A 64 -2.10 6.62 7.63
CA ARG A 64 -0.73 6.17 7.90
C ARG A 64 -0.11 6.96 9.03
N VAL A 65 0.70 6.30 9.84
CA VAL A 65 1.61 6.95 10.77
C VAL A 65 2.96 7.07 10.08
N THR A 66 3.50 8.29 10.03
CA THR A 66 4.82 8.56 9.46
C THR A 66 5.87 8.57 10.55
N GLU A 67 6.90 7.77 10.35
CA GLU A 67 8.12 7.74 11.18
C GLU A 67 9.34 7.99 10.32
N VAL A 68 10.39 8.59 10.91
CA VAL A 68 11.68 8.77 10.24
C VAL A 68 12.73 8.00 11.03
N ILE A 69 13.30 6.98 10.42
CA ILE A 69 14.31 6.11 11.03
C ILE A 69 15.55 6.08 10.13
N GLY A 70 16.68 6.53 10.63
CA GLY A 70 17.92 6.56 9.83
C GLY A 70 17.85 7.41 8.56
N GLY A 71 16.99 8.43 8.54
CA GLY A 71 16.79 9.29 7.37
C GLY A 71 15.82 8.72 6.32
N HIS A 72 15.25 7.54 6.56
CA HIS A 72 14.24 6.91 5.73
C HIS A 72 12.84 7.11 6.33
N PHE A 73 11.83 7.38 5.49
CA PHE A 73 10.44 7.51 5.91
C PHE A 73 9.77 6.13 5.92
N TYR A 74 9.17 5.79 7.05
CA TYR A 74 8.28 4.64 7.20
C TYR A 74 6.84 5.12 7.27
N PHE A 75 5.99 4.60 6.42
CA PHE A 75 4.56 4.88 6.39
C PHE A 75 3.81 3.66 6.90
N ARG A 76 3.58 3.59 8.21
CA ARG A 76 2.90 2.45 8.84
C ARG A 76 1.40 2.61 8.80
N VAL A 77 0.66 1.51 8.74
CA VAL A 77 -0.79 1.58 8.95
C VAL A 77 -1.07 2.16 10.35
N HIS A 78 -2.15 2.96 10.44
CA HIS A 78 -2.54 3.49 11.74
C HIS A 78 -2.91 2.35 12.70
N PRO A 79 -2.41 2.31 13.96
CA PRO A 79 -2.64 1.19 14.88
C PRO A 79 -4.12 0.91 15.17
N ASP A 80 -4.99 1.94 15.14
CA ASP A 80 -6.41 1.74 15.37
C ASP A 80 -7.11 1.13 14.15
N VAL A 81 -6.55 1.28 12.96
CA VAL A 81 -6.99 0.55 11.76
C VAL A 81 -6.53 -0.89 11.83
N ASP A 82 -5.23 -1.13 12.17
CA ASP A 82 -4.69 -2.49 12.24
C ASP A 82 -5.43 -3.37 13.27
N LYS A 83 -5.85 -2.79 14.39
CA LYS A 83 -6.63 -3.50 15.41
C LYS A 83 -8.00 -4.03 14.94
N LEU A 84 -8.55 -3.48 13.85
CA LEU A 84 -9.82 -3.97 13.29
C LEU A 84 -9.65 -5.37 12.68
N TYR A 85 -8.44 -5.73 12.27
CA TYR A 85 -8.11 -7.00 11.66
C TYR A 85 -7.52 -7.99 12.68
N ALA A 86 -8.33 -8.38 13.68
CA ALA A 86 -7.87 -9.20 14.79
C ALA A 86 -8.28 -10.69 14.69
N ARG A 87 -9.33 -10.99 13.93
CA ARG A 87 -9.87 -12.36 13.79
C ARG A 87 -9.25 -13.05 12.58
N LYS A 88 -8.57 -14.18 12.84
CA LYS A 88 -8.01 -15.03 11.77
C LYS A 88 -9.11 -15.65 10.93
N ILE A 89 -8.92 -15.69 9.62
CA ILE A 89 -9.83 -16.32 8.64
C ILE A 89 -9.04 -17.22 7.69
N MET A 90 -9.74 -18.16 7.06
CA MET A 90 -9.14 -19.11 6.12
C MET A 90 -9.42 -18.75 4.66
N SER A 91 -10.42 -17.91 4.39
CA SER A 91 -10.74 -17.44 3.06
C SER A 91 -11.36 -16.04 3.08
N PRO A 92 -11.29 -15.27 1.96
CA PRO A 92 -11.95 -13.96 1.86
C PRO A 92 -13.47 -14.02 2.07
N ALA A 93 -14.11 -15.17 1.79
CA ALA A 93 -15.55 -15.35 1.98
C ALA A 93 -15.98 -15.28 3.46
N GLU A 94 -15.05 -15.40 4.40
CA GLU A 94 -15.29 -15.25 5.83
C GLU A 94 -15.12 -13.81 6.30
N ALA A 95 -14.61 -12.92 5.43
CA ALA A 95 -14.46 -11.52 5.76
C ALA A 95 -15.82 -10.83 5.82
N SER A 96 -15.93 -9.85 6.72
CA SER A 96 -17.04 -8.91 6.71
C SER A 96 -16.96 -7.98 5.49
N SER A 97 -18.01 -7.16 5.29
CA SER A 97 -18.02 -6.12 4.24
C SER A 97 -16.85 -5.11 4.33
N ASP A 98 -16.15 -5.08 5.46
CA ASP A 98 -15.11 -4.08 5.77
C ASP A 98 -13.71 -4.47 5.26
N GLY A 99 -13.63 -5.56 4.48
CA GLY A 99 -12.38 -6.01 3.89
C GLY A 99 -11.60 -7.00 4.77
N TYR A 100 -10.36 -7.28 4.39
CA TYR A 100 -9.48 -8.21 5.08
C TYR A 100 -8.01 -7.81 4.94
N LYS A 101 -7.19 -8.34 5.86
CA LYS A 101 -5.73 -8.20 5.85
C LYS A 101 -5.08 -9.53 5.51
N ILE A 102 -4.00 -9.50 4.73
CA ILE A 102 -3.08 -10.61 4.53
C ILE A 102 -1.72 -10.21 5.09
N SER A 103 -1.10 -11.09 5.87
CA SER A 103 0.30 -10.94 6.31
C SER A 103 1.10 -12.12 5.76
N ALA A 104 2.19 -11.87 5.06
CA ALA A 104 2.97 -12.91 4.40
C ALA A 104 4.44 -12.53 4.23
N ASP A 105 5.30 -13.57 4.18
CA ASP A 105 6.67 -13.47 3.73
C ASP A 105 6.79 -14.04 2.31
N LEU A 106 7.35 -13.25 1.39
CA LEU A 106 7.52 -13.68 0.00
C LEU A 106 8.93 -14.25 -0.22
N PRO A 107 9.06 -15.58 -0.41
CA PRO A 107 10.32 -16.18 -0.84
C PRO A 107 10.71 -15.70 -2.22
N GLU A 108 11.88 -16.09 -2.70
CA GLU A 108 12.30 -15.85 -4.07
C GLU A 108 11.27 -16.43 -5.06
N GLU A 109 10.88 -15.63 -6.07
CA GLU A 109 9.78 -15.93 -6.99
C GLU A 109 8.40 -16.15 -6.34
N GLY A 110 8.27 -15.85 -5.04
CA GLY A 110 6.99 -15.91 -4.31
C GLY A 110 5.96 -14.93 -4.88
N TRP A 111 4.69 -15.33 -4.86
CA TRP A 111 3.59 -14.50 -5.33
C TRP A 111 2.29 -14.78 -4.58
N ILE A 112 1.41 -13.77 -4.55
CA ILE A 112 0.03 -13.86 -4.09
C ILE A 112 -0.86 -13.25 -5.18
N ASN A 113 -1.99 -13.89 -5.46
CA ASN A 113 -3.04 -13.39 -6.36
C ASN A 113 -4.32 -13.16 -5.56
N ILE A 114 -4.74 -11.90 -5.50
CA ILE A 114 -5.92 -11.45 -4.74
C ILE A 114 -7.00 -11.08 -5.76
N GLY A 115 -7.89 -12.00 -6.07
CA GLY A 115 -9.02 -11.76 -6.97
C GLY A 115 -8.66 -11.32 -8.38
N GLY A 116 -7.39 -11.48 -8.79
CA GLY A 116 -6.83 -11.00 -10.05
C GLY A 116 -5.75 -9.91 -9.90
N TYR A 117 -5.66 -9.27 -8.72
CA TYR A 117 -4.54 -8.41 -8.36
C TYR A 117 -3.35 -9.27 -7.95
N ARG A 118 -2.20 -9.07 -8.58
CA ARG A 118 -1.02 -9.88 -8.33
C ARG A 118 0.04 -9.11 -7.55
N ILE A 119 0.60 -9.72 -6.51
CA ILE A 119 1.77 -9.26 -5.77
C ILE A 119 2.84 -10.34 -5.94
N PHE A 120 4.08 -9.94 -6.24
CA PHE A 120 5.15 -10.92 -6.42
C PHE A 120 6.51 -10.31 -6.12
N ARG A 121 7.41 -11.16 -5.64
CA ARG A 121 8.81 -10.81 -5.49
C ARG A 121 9.54 -11.03 -6.81
N LYS A 122 10.31 -10.02 -7.21
CA LYS A 122 11.27 -10.12 -8.33
C LYS A 122 12.61 -9.59 -7.84
N ASP A 123 13.61 -10.46 -7.78
CA ASP A 123 14.93 -10.13 -7.24
C ASP A 123 14.83 -9.49 -5.84
N ARG A 124 15.21 -8.22 -5.74
CA ARG A 124 15.17 -7.44 -4.50
C ARG A 124 13.97 -6.49 -4.39
N THR A 125 12.95 -6.65 -5.22
CA THR A 125 11.78 -5.77 -5.25
C THR A 125 10.49 -6.53 -4.97
N ILE A 126 9.51 -5.84 -4.39
CA ILE A 126 8.11 -6.27 -4.38
C ILE A 126 7.41 -5.55 -5.53
N CYS A 127 6.82 -6.35 -6.41
CA CYS A 127 6.08 -5.88 -7.57
C CYS A 127 4.58 -6.13 -7.42
N THR A 128 3.77 -5.28 -8.04
CA THR A 128 2.32 -5.49 -8.13
C THR A 128 1.84 -5.33 -9.57
N ASP A 129 0.77 -6.03 -9.92
CA ASP A 129 0.09 -5.93 -11.20
C ASP A 129 -1.42 -5.99 -11.01
N ARG A 130 -2.11 -4.93 -11.45
CA ARG A 130 -3.57 -4.79 -11.40
C ARG A 130 -4.25 -4.90 -12.78
N SER A 131 -3.53 -5.26 -13.81
CA SER A 131 -4.04 -5.25 -15.19
C SER A 131 -5.34 -6.03 -15.40
N ARG A 132 -5.56 -7.07 -14.58
CA ARG A 132 -6.78 -7.92 -14.64
C ARG A 132 -7.96 -7.38 -13.84
N VAL A 133 -7.73 -6.38 -12.99
CA VAL A 133 -8.72 -5.81 -12.06
C VAL A 133 -8.77 -4.28 -12.11
N TYR A 134 -8.36 -3.71 -13.24
CA TYR A 134 -8.41 -2.27 -13.47
C TYR A 134 -9.25 -1.90 -14.69
N ARG A 135 -10.18 -2.77 -15.06
CA ARG A 135 -11.03 -2.66 -16.24
C ARG A 135 -10.20 -2.39 -17.50
N ASN A 136 -10.75 -1.70 -18.48
CA ASN A 136 -10.06 -1.45 -19.76
C ASN A 136 -9.34 -0.08 -19.80
N HIS A 137 -8.83 0.39 -18.68
CA HIS A 137 -8.06 1.64 -18.59
C HIS A 137 -6.62 1.44 -19.08
N THR A 138 -6.46 1.21 -20.37
CA THR A 138 -5.15 0.94 -21.02
C THR A 138 -4.21 2.14 -20.97
N GLU A 139 -4.73 3.34 -20.77
CA GLU A 139 -3.96 4.58 -20.59
C GLU A 139 -3.33 4.69 -19.18
N CYS A 140 -3.78 3.88 -18.22
CA CYS A 140 -3.30 3.92 -16.86
C CYS A 140 -2.21 2.86 -16.63
N ARG A 141 -1.24 3.21 -15.80
CA ARG A 141 -0.21 2.26 -15.37
C ARG A 141 -0.84 1.16 -14.50
N CYS A 142 -0.51 -0.09 -14.80
CA CYS A 142 -1.03 -1.25 -14.08
C CYS A 142 0.04 -2.02 -13.28
N SER A 143 1.33 -1.80 -13.54
CA SER A 143 2.43 -2.50 -12.87
C SER A 143 3.30 -1.52 -12.09
N PHE A 144 3.60 -1.87 -10.83
CA PHE A 144 4.36 -1.04 -9.91
C PHE A 144 5.40 -1.87 -9.19
N SER A 145 6.42 -1.22 -8.63
CA SER A 145 7.44 -1.88 -7.84
C SER A 145 8.01 -0.96 -6.78
N THR A 146 8.49 -1.53 -5.69
CA THR A 146 9.36 -0.84 -4.74
C THR A 146 10.73 -0.56 -5.36
N PRO A 147 11.54 0.32 -4.77
CA PRO A 147 13.00 0.24 -4.90
C PRO A 147 13.54 -1.09 -4.39
N ASP A 148 14.86 -1.32 -4.60
CA ASP A 148 15.55 -2.49 -4.08
C ASP A 148 15.50 -2.50 -2.54
N LEU A 149 14.98 -3.59 -2.00
CA LEU A 149 14.97 -3.84 -0.56
C LEU A 149 16.35 -4.31 -0.10
N LYS A 150 16.77 -3.88 1.08
CA LYS A 150 18.03 -4.34 1.69
C LYS A 150 17.85 -5.71 2.32
N ASP A 151 16.85 -5.84 3.18
CA ASP A 151 16.57 -7.02 3.97
C ASP A 151 15.06 -7.22 4.11
N GLY A 152 14.64 -8.50 4.12
CA GLY A 152 13.25 -8.88 4.32
C GLY A 152 12.35 -8.64 3.10
N PHE A 153 11.31 -9.48 3.00
CA PHE A 153 10.28 -9.39 1.96
C PHE A 153 8.91 -9.68 2.58
N HIS A 154 8.72 -9.13 3.78
CA HIS A 154 7.46 -9.20 4.49
C HIS A 154 6.48 -8.20 3.90
N ILE A 155 5.22 -8.62 3.74
CA ILE A 155 4.14 -7.75 3.30
C ILE A 155 2.92 -7.87 4.22
N ASP A 156 2.33 -6.73 4.56
CA ASP A 156 0.98 -6.63 5.09
C ASP A 156 0.09 -5.99 4.02
N VAL A 157 -0.93 -6.70 3.58
CA VAL A 157 -1.83 -6.28 2.50
C VAL A 157 -3.21 -6.05 3.05
N TYR A 158 -3.72 -4.83 2.92
CA TYR A 158 -5.08 -4.47 3.29
C TYR A 158 -5.92 -4.42 2.03
N VAL A 159 -7.00 -5.19 2.01
CA VAL A 159 -7.90 -5.33 0.86
C VAL A 159 -9.26 -4.78 1.25
N ASP A 160 -9.68 -3.75 0.56
CA ASP A 160 -11.01 -3.18 0.59
C ASP A 160 -11.68 -3.38 -0.79
N ALA A 161 -12.96 -3.08 -0.93
CA ALA A 161 -13.72 -3.33 -2.16
C ALA A 161 -13.04 -2.78 -3.43
N ASN A 162 -12.51 -1.58 -3.36
CA ASN A 162 -11.90 -0.88 -4.51
C ASN A 162 -10.47 -0.40 -4.26
N MET A 163 -9.83 -0.86 -3.20
CA MET A 163 -8.47 -0.46 -2.85
C MET A 163 -7.67 -1.64 -2.32
N ILE A 164 -6.42 -1.75 -2.77
CA ILE A 164 -5.43 -2.63 -2.17
C ILE A 164 -4.22 -1.79 -1.74
N VAL A 165 -3.81 -1.96 -0.49
CA VAL A 165 -2.62 -1.30 0.07
C VAL A 165 -1.63 -2.37 0.51
N VAL A 166 -0.44 -2.36 -0.07
CA VAL A 166 0.67 -3.26 0.25
C VAL A 166 1.71 -2.50 1.06
N TYR A 167 1.81 -2.80 2.34
CA TYR A 167 2.90 -2.32 3.19
C TYR A 167 4.04 -3.31 3.16
N VAL A 168 5.21 -2.89 2.71
CA VAL A 168 6.42 -3.73 2.64
C VAL A 168 7.30 -3.43 3.83
N ASN A 169 7.79 -4.47 4.51
CA ASN A 169 8.69 -4.38 5.66
C ASN A 169 8.18 -3.37 6.71
N GLN A 170 6.92 -3.52 7.13
CA GLN A 170 6.28 -2.63 8.10
C GLN A 170 6.21 -1.16 7.64
N GLY A 171 6.06 -0.91 6.34
CA GLY A 171 5.90 0.43 5.77
C GLY A 171 7.20 1.10 5.35
N GLU A 172 8.29 0.35 5.18
CA GLU A 172 9.52 0.83 4.51
C GLU A 172 9.18 1.38 3.12
N TYR A 173 8.31 0.67 2.39
CA TYR A 173 7.67 1.14 1.17
C TYR A 173 6.18 0.76 1.17
N VAL A 174 5.37 1.56 0.48
CA VAL A 174 3.94 1.30 0.36
C VAL A 174 3.52 1.41 -1.10
N ILE A 175 2.67 0.48 -1.54
CA ILE A 175 2.05 0.50 -2.86
C ILE A 175 0.53 0.50 -2.65
N THR A 176 -0.14 1.58 -3.04
CA THR A 176 -1.60 1.70 -2.98
C THR A 176 -2.16 1.74 -4.38
N ASN A 177 -3.11 0.87 -4.66
CA ASN A 177 -3.78 0.81 -5.95
C ASN A 177 -5.29 0.80 -5.82
N GLY A 178 -5.94 1.62 -6.64
CA GLY A 178 -7.35 1.45 -6.96
C GLY A 178 -7.55 0.20 -7.80
N VAL A 179 -8.62 -0.53 -7.52
CA VAL A 179 -8.98 -1.77 -8.21
C VAL A 179 -10.48 -1.82 -8.46
N TYR A 180 -10.89 -2.63 -9.44
CA TYR A 180 -12.29 -2.89 -9.76
C TYR A 180 -12.52 -4.40 -9.86
N ASP A 181 -13.73 -4.83 -9.56
CA ASP A 181 -14.20 -6.19 -9.84
C ASP A 181 -13.30 -7.30 -9.28
N LEU A 182 -12.74 -7.11 -8.07
CA LEU A 182 -11.97 -8.12 -7.36
C LEU A 182 -12.83 -9.38 -7.13
N LYS A 183 -12.32 -10.54 -7.52
CA LYS A 183 -12.93 -11.82 -7.16
C LYS A 183 -12.64 -12.14 -5.70
N GLN A 184 -13.56 -12.87 -5.05
CA GLN A 184 -13.42 -13.33 -3.67
C GLN A 184 -12.50 -14.57 -3.58
N THR A 185 -11.28 -14.44 -4.11
CA THR A 185 -10.28 -15.53 -4.11
C THR A 185 -8.93 -14.99 -3.70
N VAL A 186 -8.18 -15.78 -2.94
CA VAL A 186 -6.76 -15.55 -2.65
C VAL A 186 -6.00 -16.84 -2.94
N GLU A 187 -4.97 -16.75 -3.74
CA GLU A 187 -4.08 -17.83 -4.10
C GLU A 187 -2.64 -17.39 -3.84
N ALA A 188 -1.80 -18.34 -3.40
CA ALA A 188 -0.38 -18.07 -3.16
C ALA A 188 0.50 -19.09 -3.89
N GLY A 189 1.69 -18.66 -4.27
CA GLY A 189 2.71 -19.52 -4.85
C GLY A 189 3.30 -20.50 -3.83
N PRO A 190 4.05 -21.50 -4.33
CA PRO A 190 4.73 -22.45 -3.44
C PRO A 190 5.66 -21.75 -2.44
N GLY A 191 5.63 -22.21 -1.19
CA GLY A 191 6.53 -21.68 -0.14
C GLY A 191 6.15 -20.32 0.44
N VAL A 192 5.04 -19.73 0.01
CA VAL A 192 4.51 -18.52 0.62
C VAL A 192 3.71 -18.91 1.87
N ASP A 193 4.20 -18.49 3.03
CA ASP A 193 3.47 -18.60 4.29
C ASP A 193 2.65 -17.33 4.50
N MET A 194 1.34 -17.45 4.51
CA MET A 194 0.44 -16.31 4.67
C MET A 194 -0.64 -16.57 5.71
N VAL A 195 -1.06 -15.51 6.37
CA VAL A 195 -2.18 -15.51 7.31
C VAL A 195 -3.15 -14.40 6.92
N MET A 196 -4.45 -14.69 6.96
CA MET A 196 -5.50 -13.70 6.70
C MET A 196 -6.25 -13.34 7.99
N TYR A 197 -6.72 -12.09 8.05
CA TYR A 197 -7.45 -11.54 9.19
C TYR A 197 -8.62 -10.65 8.71
N THR A 198 -9.66 -10.56 9.55
CA THR A 198 -10.81 -9.64 9.41
C THR A 198 -11.24 -9.08 10.75
#